data_097327512bb1fe87be9cc579dd167755
#
_entry.id   097327512bb1fe87be9cc579dd167755
#
_cell.length_a   1.000
_cell.length_b   1.000
_cell.length_c   1.000
_cell.angle_alpha   90.00
_cell.angle_beta   90.00
_cell.angle_gamma   90.00
#
_symmetry.space_group_name_H-M   'P 1'
#
loop_
_entity.id
_entity.type
_entity.pdbx_description
1 polymer ?
#
loop_
_entity_poly.entity_id
_entity_poly.type
_entity_poly.pdbx_seq_one_letter_code
_entity_poly.pdbx_strand_id
1 'polypeptide(L)'
;MAAGRVRVNGETVTSPGLQVRPGKDELEVDGKAIRPAAEAPCYLLLYKPVRVVSTAYDPEGRTTVLDLVPPQWKACRLYPAGRLDFFSEGLVLLTDDGDLTNRVVHPRHHMPRVYRVLIRDEVPPRALEAMRTGMTLAEGEKLAPVEVRILPGHVHDLSGVSAQHPAGQRGTLLEMTLHQGLNRQIRRMCRDLGLTILRLVRVAQGPLRLGVMRPGEARELTPAEVAALKKAAGM
;
A
#
# COMPACT_ATOMS: atom_id res chain seq x y z
N MET A 1 24.23 -13.57 -10.11
CA MET A 1 25.12 -14.20 -9.13
C MET A 1 25.51 -15.62 -9.54
N ALA A 2 24.59 -16.59 -9.59
CA ALA A 2 24.90 -18.00 -9.94
C ALA A 2 25.75 -18.20 -11.23
N ALA A 3 25.66 -17.30 -12.19
CA ALA A 3 26.45 -17.32 -13.43
C ALA A 3 27.86 -16.69 -13.28
N GLY A 4 28.36 -16.42 -12.07
CA GLY A 4 29.68 -15.84 -11.84
C GLY A 4 29.90 -14.41 -12.33
N ARG A 5 28.83 -13.68 -12.67
CA ARG A 5 28.90 -12.33 -13.25
C ARG A 5 29.10 -11.21 -12.23
N VAL A 6 28.99 -11.53 -10.94
CA VAL A 6 29.09 -10.55 -9.84
C VAL A 6 30.40 -10.74 -9.11
N ARG A 7 31.15 -9.65 -8.90
CA ARG A 7 32.34 -9.59 -8.05
C ARG A 7 32.12 -8.61 -6.91
N VAL A 8 32.68 -8.94 -5.76
CA VAL A 8 32.74 -8.07 -4.58
C VAL A 8 34.20 -8.00 -4.13
N ASN A 9 34.77 -6.80 -4.06
CA ASN A 9 36.20 -6.61 -3.75
C ASN A 9 37.14 -7.48 -4.60
N GLY A 10 36.82 -7.66 -5.89
CA GLY A 10 37.56 -8.48 -6.84
C GLY A 10 37.27 -9.99 -6.82
N GLU A 11 36.55 -10.49 -5.79
CA GLU A 11 36.18 -11.91 -5.67
C GLU A 11 34.85 -12.23 -6.33
N THR A 12 34.77 -13.33 -7.10
CA THR A 12 33.49 -13.75 -7.72
C THR A 12 32.53 -14.32 -6.71
N VAL A 13 31.31 -13.76 -6.66
CA VAL A 13 30.25 -14.18 -5.78
C VAL A 13 29.17 -14.92 -6.57
N THR A 14 28.95 -16.19 -6.23
CA THR A 14 27.93 -17.05 -6.87
C THR A 14 26.74 -17.31 -5.97
N SER A 15 26.91 -17.19 -4.64
CA SER A 15 25.83 -17.41 -3.66
C SER A 15 25.06 -16.13 -3.40
N PRO A 16 23.71 -16.16 -3.39
CA PRO A 16 22.90 -15.03 -2.93
C PRO A 16 22.98 -14.87 -1.40
N GLY A 17 22.85 -13.64 -0.92
CA GLY A 17 22.81 -13.35 0.52
C GLY A 17 24.08 -12.76 1.12
N LEU A 18 25.16 -12.60 0.33
CA LEU A 18 26.33 -11.84 0.78
C LEU A 18 25.91 -10.39 1.07
N GLN A 19 26.14 -9.96 2.31
CA GLN A 19 25.90 -8.57 2.71
C GLN A 19 27.08 -7.70 2.28
N VAL A 20 26.79 -6.65 1.52
CA VAL A 20 27.77 -5.66 1.07
C VAL A 20 27.54 -4.33 1.77
N ARG A 21 28.60 -3.60 2.03
CA ARG A 21 28.57 -2.28 2.69
C ARG A 21 28.69 -1.19 1.64
N PRO A 22 27.61 -0.44 1.34
CA PRO A 22 27.66 0.66 0.38
C PRO A 22 28.78 1.64 0.70
N GLY A 23 29.57 2.03 -0.32
CA GLY A 23 30.68 2.97 -0.17
C GLY A 23 31.96 2.40 0.44
N LYS A 24 31.96 1.12 0.87
CA LYS A 24 33.17 0.43 1.38
C LYS A 24 33.56 -0.76 0.50
N ASP A 25 32.58 -1.52 0.07
CA ASP A 25 32.83 -2.70 -0.77
C ASP A 25 32.68 -2.31 -2.26
N GLU A 26 33.63 -2.73 -3.08
CA GLU A 26 33.60 -2.56 -4.53
C GLU A 26 32.76 -3.65 -5.16
N LEU A 27 31.76 -3.23 -5.95
CA LEU A 27 30.85 -4.13 -6.65
C LEU A 27 31.06 -4.03 -8.16
N GLU A 28 31.18 -5.19 -8.80
CA GLU A 28 31.23 -5.28 -10.27
C GLU A 28 30.17 -6.27 -10.76
N VAL A 29 29.56 -5.93 -11.90
CA VAL A 29 28.68 -6.83 -12.66
C VAL A 29 29.15 -6.83 -14.11
N ASP A 30 29.46 -8.00 -14.63
CA ASP A 30 30.04 -8.18 -16.00
C ASP A 30 31.26 -7.28 -16.22
N GLY A 31 32.16 -7.18 -15.20
CA GLY A 31 33.36 -6.36 -15.26
C GLY A 31 33.14 -4.84 -15.19
N LYS A 32 31.92 -4.40 -14.97
CA LYS A 32 31.58 -2.96 -14.80
C LYS A 32 31.37 -2.66 -13.33
N ALA A 33 32.10 -1.67 -12.82
CA ALA A 33 31.92 -1.19 -11.44
C ALA A 33 30.51 -0.63 -11.24
N ILE A 34 29.83 -1.13 -10.22
CA ILE A 34 28.53 -0.61 -9.77
C ILE A 34 28.80 0.39 -8.66
N ARG A 35 28.49 1.65 -8.92
CA ARG A 35 28.49 2.68 -7.87
C ARG A 35 27.07 2.78 -7.31
N PRO A 36 26.91 2.99 -5.98
CA PRO A 36 25.61 3.37 -5.44
C PRO A 36 25.10 4.57 -6.22
N ALA A 37 23.85 4.54 -6.63
CA ALA A 37 23.24 5.70 -7.28
C ALA A 37 23.33 6.89 -6.29
N ALA A 38 23.96 7.96 -6.71
CA ALA A 38 24.08 9.21 -5.93
C ALA A 38 22.79 10.03 -5.95
N GLU A 39 21.75 9.52 -6.61
CA GLU A 39 20.47 10.21 -6.74
C GLU A 39 19.64 9.99 -5.48
N ALA A 40 18.98 11.08 -5.05
CA ALA A 40 18.06 11.03 -3.93
C ALA A 40 16.92 10.05 -4.25
N PRO A 41 16.46 9.24 -3.27
CA PRO A 41 15.39 8.30 -3.51
C PRO A 41 14.11 8.99 -4.00
N CYS A 42 13.42 8.32 -4.91
CA CYS A 42 12.12 8.76 -5.43
C CYS A 42 10.98 8.38 -4.48
N TYR A 43 10.01 9.27 -4.30
CA TYR A 43 8.82 9.01 -3.49
C TYR A 43 7.57 9.48 -4.22
N LEU A 44 6.75 8.55 -4.66
CA LEU A 44 5.50 8.85 -5.37
C LEU A 44 4.30 8.35 -4.58
N LEU A 45 3.27 9.18 -4.53
CA LEU A 45 1.95 8.80 -4.08
C LEU A 45 1.10 8.46 -5.30
N LEU A 46 0.60 7.24 -5.34
CA LEU A 46 -0.31 6.77 -6.40
C LEU A 46 -1.71 6.56 -5.81
N TYR A 47 -2.74 7.05 -6.51
CA TYR A 47 -4.08 6.55 -6.31
C TYR A 47 -4.28 5.29 -7.17
N LYS A 48 -4.04 4.13 -6.59
CA LYS A 48 -4.28 2.85 -7.27
C LYS A 48 -5.78 2.66 -7.54
N PRO A 49 -6.24 2.50 -8.78
CA PRO A 49 -7.62 2.12 -9.07
C PRO A 49 -7.86 0.63 -8.78
N VAL A 50 -9.13 0.20 -8.82
CA VAL A 50 -9.48 -1.22 -8.86
C VAL A 50 -8.92 -1.90 -10.11
N ARG A 51 -8.76 -3.22 -10.09
CA ARG A 51 -8.25 -4.05 -11.19
C ARG A 51 -6.79 -3.77 -11.59
N VAL A 52 -6.02 -3.15 -10.70
CA VAL A 52 -4.58 -2.98 -10.82
C VAL A 52 -3.91 -3.75 -9.70
N VAL A 53 -2.83 -4.48 -9.99
CA VAL A 53 -2.07 -5.25 -8.99
C VAL A 53 -0.96 -4.43 -8.37
N SER A 54 -0.77 -4.56 -7.04
CA SER A 54 0.27 -3.86 -6.29
C SER A 54 1.58 -4.66 -6.32
N THR A 55 2.20 -4.73 -7.50
CA THR A 55 3.49 -5.39 -7.73
C THR A 55 4.31 -4.62 -8.75
N ALA A 56 5.63 -4.85 -8.75
CA ALA A 56 6.52 -4.33 -9.79
C ALA A 56 6.48 -5.17 -11.08
N TYR A 57 6.11 -6.44 -10.98
CA TYR A 57 5.98 -7.35 -12.11
C TYR A 57 4.84 -8.33 -11.86
N ASP A 58 4.04 -8.61 -12.87
CA ASP A 58 2.96 -9.59 -12.82
C ASP A 58 3.12 -10.64 -13.93
N PRO A 59 3.29 -11.93 -13.58
CA PRO A 59 3.46 -12.99 -14.57
C PRO A 59 2.20 -13.29 -15.38
N GLU A 60 1.02 -12.86 -14.89
CA GLU A 60 -0.27 -13.01 -15.58
C GLU A 60 -0.56 -11.86 -16.56
N GLY A 61 0.34 -10.88 -16.67
CA GLY A 61 0.19 -9.75 -17.60
C GLY A 61 -0.90 -8.75 -17.23
N ARG A 62 -1.37 -8.74 -15.99
CA ARG A 62 -2.33 -7.74 -15.51
C ARG A 62 -1.65 -6.39 -15.33
N THR A 63 -2.41 -5.31 -15.49
CA THR A 63 -1.91 -3.95 -15.20
C THR A 63 -1.39 -3.85 -13.77
N THR A 64 -0.17 -3.37 -13.62
CA THR A 64 0.51 -3.17 -12.34
C THR A 64 0.47 -1.71 -11.90
N VAL A 65 0.81 -1.44 -10.65
CA VAL A 65 0.96 -0.07 -10.15
C VAL A 65 2.08 0.71 -10.86
N LEU A 66 3.09 0.01 -11.43
CA LEU A 66 4.19 0.65 -12.16
C LEU A 66 3.78 1.06 -13.59
N ASP A 67 2.79 0.41 -14.19
CA ASP A 67 2.26 0.81 -15.50
C ASP A 67 1.56 2.18 -15.44
N LEU A 68 1.12 2.60 -14.24
CA LEU A 68 0.48 3.90 -14.00
C LEU A 68 1.48 5.01 -13.65
N VAL A 69 2.76 4.68 -13.53
CA VAL A 69 3.79 5.68 -13.23
C VAL A 69 4.06 6.54 -14.45
N PRO A 70 3.96 7.89 -14.33
CA PRO A 70 4.26 8.80 -15.42
C PRO A 70 5.71 8.66 -15.94
N PRO A 71 5.94 8.90 -17.24
CA PRO A 71 7.23 8.65 -17.91
C PRO A 71 8.45 9.26 -17.22
N GLN A 72 8.31 10.45 -16.64
CA GLN A 72 9.42 11.18 -16.00
C GLN A 72 10.01 10.44 -14.79
N TRP A 73 9.27 9.51 -14.15
CA TRP A 73 9.75 8.72 -13.01
C TRP A 73 10.08 7.26 -13.37
N LYS A 74 9.99 6.87 -14.65
CA LYS A 74 10.31 5.51 -15.09
C LYS A 74 11.81 5.15 -14.94
N ALA A 75 12.68 6.15 -14.83
CA ALA A 75 14.10 5.96 -14.56
C ALA A 75 14.36 5.51 -13.10
N CYS A 76 13.47 5.86 -12.16
CA CYS A 76 13.53 5.40 -10.79
C CYS A 76 13.17 3.90 -10.71
N ARG A 77 13.90 3.12 -9.92
CA ARG A 77 13.61 1.69 -9.70
C ARG A 77 12.50 1.51 -8.66
N LEU A 78 11.35 2.10 -8.93
CA LEU A 78 10.21 2.14 -8.02
C LEU A 78 9.61 0.75 -7.77
N TYR A 79 9.13 0.56 -6.54
CA TYR A 79 8.27 -0.56 -6.15
C TYR A 79 7.27 -0.13 -5.07
N PRO A 80 6.15 -0.84 -4.90
CA PRO A 80 5.14 -0.46 -3.92
C PRO A 80 5.58 -0.75 -2.48
N ALA A 81 5.57 0.28 -1.62
CA ALA A 81 5.74 0.16 -0.18
C ALA A 81 4.42 -0.29 0.47
N GLY A 82 4.13 -1.58 0.36
CA GLY A 82 2.88 -2.20 0.77
C GLY A 82 1.92 -2.43 -0.40
N ARG A 83 0.81 -3.11 -0.10
CA ARG A 83 -0.12 -3.56 -1.13
C ARG A 83 -1.56 -3.17 -0.82
N LEU A 84 -2.35 -3.03 -1.87
CA LEU A 84 -3.80 -3.08 -1.86
C LEU A 84 -4.24 -4.24 -2.75
N ASP A 85 -5.30 -4.92 -2.37
CA ASP A 85 -5.90 -6.00 -3.18
C ASP A 85 -6.36 -5.50 -4.55
N PHE A 86 -6.56 -6.42 -5.49
CA PHE A 86 -7.00 -6.15 -6.86
C PHE A 86 -8.30 -5.32 -6.93
N PHE A 87 -9.27 -5.62 -6.04
CA PHE A 87 -10.55 -4.91 -5.93
C PHE A 87 -10.57 -3.81 -4.87
N SER A 88 -9.41 -3.43 -4.30
CA SER A 88 -9.28 -2.30 -3.39
C SER A 88 -8.56 -1.16 -4.09
N GLU A 89 -8.88 0.06 -3.72
CA GLU A 89 -8.35 1.27 -4.34
C GLU A 89 -7.79 2.26 -3.32
N GLY A 90 -7.14 3.29 -3.80
CA GLY A 90 -6.63 4.38 -2.97
C GLY A 90 -5.11 4.46 -2.88
N LEU A 91 -4.63 5.05 -1.82
CA LEU A 91 -3.25 5.42 -1.60
C LEU A 91 -2.29 4.22 -1.62
N VAL A 92 -1.29 4.27 -2.52
CA VAL A 92 -0.11 3.40 -2.52
C VAL A 92 1.13 4.26 -2.64
N LEU A 93 2.09 4.07 -1.74
CA LEU A 93 3.42 4.67 -1.83
C LEU A 93 4.28 3.83 -2.77
N LEU A 94 4.90 4.47 -3.76
CA LEU A 94 5.92 3.88 -4.62
C LEU A 94 7.25 4.56 -4.33
N THR A 95 8.32 3.79 -4.13
CA THR A 95 9.65 4.33 -3.83
C THR A 95 10.72 3.31 -4.17
N ASP A 96 11.96 3.76 -4.27
CA ASP A 96 13.18 2.94 -4.32
C ASP A 96 13.97 2.96 -3.00
N ASP A 97 13.44 3.63 -1.95
CA ASP A 97 13.99 3.64 -0.58
C ASP A 97 13.62 2.35 0.17
N GLY A 98 14.55 1.38 0.17
CA GLY A 98 14.35 0.08 0.81
C GLY A 98 14.20 0.15 2.32
N ASP A 99 14.95 1.02 2.98
CA ASP A 99 14.93 1.17 4.43
C ASP A 99 13.59 1.75 4.89
N LEU A 100 13.12 2.80 4.22
CA LEU A 100 11.81 3.37 4.48
C LEU A 100 10.70 2.35 4.20
N THR A 101 10.76 1.64 3.06
CA THR A 101 9.77 0.63 2.72
C THR A 101 9.65 -0.43 3.80
N ASN A 102 10.77 -0.99 4.25
CA ASN A 102 10.78 -1.99 5.32
C ASN A 102 10.05 -1.48 6.57
N ARG A 103 10.33 -0.24 6.98
CA ARG A 103 9.70 0.36 8.17
C ARG A 103 8.20 0.65 7.98
N VAL A 104 7.81 1.13 6.81
CA VAL A 104 6.40 1.44 6.49
C VAL A 104 5.52 0.19 6.47
N VAL A 105 6.05 -0.96 5.99
CA VAL A 105 5.24 -2.19 5.83
C VAL A 105 5.34 -3.12 7.02
N HIS A 106 6.42 -3.07 7.80
CA HIS A 106 6.67 -4.05 8.86
C HIS A 106 5.66 -3.91 10.01
N PRO A 107 5.04 -5.00 10.45
CA PRO A 107 3.99 -4.98 11.48
C PRO A 107 4.39 -4.29 12.79
N ARG A 108 5.67 -4.40 13.20
CA ARG A 108 6.17 -3.82 14.46
C ARG A 108 6.08 -2.28 14.54
N HIS A 109 5.98 -1.59 13.40
CA HIS A 109 5.89 -0.12 13.39
C HIS A 109 4.44 0.38 13.46
N HIS A 110 3.45 -0.51 13.41
CA HIS A 110 2.03 -0.21 13.62
C HIS A 110 1.52 1.04 12.87
N MET A 111 2.10 1.32 11.69
CA MET A 111 1.73 2.51 10.92
C MET A 111 0.23 2.49 10.60
N PRO A 112 -0.55 3.48 11.07
CA PRO A 112 -1.99 3.48 10.90
C PRO A 112 -2.36 3.60 9.43
N ARG A 113 -3.39 2.86 9.03
CA ARG A 113 -3.98 2.90 7.69
C ARG A 113 -5.45 3.21 7.81
N VAL A 114 -5.87 4.31 7.19
CA VAL A 114 -7.27 4.74 7.23
C VAL A 114 -7.97 4.36 5.93
N TYR A 115 -9.12 3.74 6.09
CA TYR A 115 -9.94 3.30 4.97
C TYR A 115 -11.32 3.94 5.04
N ARG A 116 -11.87 4.29 3.87
CA ARG A 116 -13.30 4.53 3.70
C ARG A 116 -13.92 3.31 3.05
N VAL A 117 -14.94 2.79 3.71
CA VAL A 117 -15.59 1.53 3.32
C VAL A 117 -17.08 1.82 3.13
N LEU A 118 -17.55 1.71 1.91
CA LEU A 118 -18.97 1.79 1.62
C LEU A 118 -19.57 0.40 1.76
N ILE A 119 -20.48 0.26 2.70
CA ILE A 119 -21.22 -0.96 2.97
C ILE A 119 -22.63 -0.81 2.36
N ARG A 120 -23.12 -1.89 1.75
CA ARG A 120 -24.52 -1.97 1.32
C ARG A 120 -25.42 -1.95 2.54
N ASP A 121 -26.48 -1.15 2.48
CA ASP A 121 -27.47 -1.02 3.53
C ASP A 121 -26.91 -0.44 4.85
N GLU A 122 -27.65 -0.60 5.92
CA GLU A 122 -27.28 -0.14 7.26
C GLU A 122 -26.33 -1.13 7.94
N VAL A 123 -25.40 -0.59 8.72
CA VAL A 123 -24.48 -1.40 9.53
C VAL A 123 -25.06 -1.57 10.93
N PRO A 124 -25.38 -2.81 11.36
CA PRO A 124 -25.96 -3.04 12.68
C PRO A 124 -25.01 -2.60 13.81
N PRO A 125 -25.53 -2.01 14.90
CA PRO A 125 -24.70 -1.59 16.04
C PRO A 125 -23.80 -2.71 16.59
N ARG A 126 -24.28 -3.95 16.63
CA ARG A 126 -23.50 -5.14 17.04
C ARG A 126 -22.26 -5.37 16.17
N ALA A 127 -22.33 -5.06 14.87
CA ALA A 127 -21.20 -5.21 13.97
C ALA A 127 -20.13 -4.14 14.24
N LEU A 128 -20.54 -2.90 14.50
CA LEU A 128 -19.61 -1.83 14.90
C LEU A 128 -18.92 -2.16 16.22
N GLU A 129 -19.67 -2.69 17.19
CA GLU A 129 -19.11 -3.08 18.48
C GLU A 129 -18.10 -4.21 18.34
N ALA A 130 -18.40 -5.25 17.56
CA ALA A 130 -17.46 -6.35 17.28
C ALA A 130 -16.16 -5.83 16.62
N MET A 131 -16.25 -4.86 15.71
CA MET A 131 -15.06 -4.22 15.12
C MET A 131 -14.25 -3.45 16.17
N ARG A 132 -14.92 -2.70 17.06
CA ARG A 132 -14.28 -1.86 18.08
C ARG A 132 -13.62 -2.65 19.21
N THR A 133 -14.17 -3.77 19.57
CA THR A 133 -13.65 -4.62 20.65
C THR A 133 -12.64 -5.65 20.17
N GLY A 134 -12.56 -5.85 18.86
CA GLY A 134 -11.82 -6.94 18.23
C GLY A 134 -12.68 -8.20 18.11
N MET A 135 -12.39 -9.01 17.11
CA MET A 135 -13.13 -10.22 16.82
C MET A 135 -12.23 -11.35 16.37
N THR A 136 -12.71 -12.59 16.46
CA THR A 136 -12.05 -13.75 15.86
C THR A 136 -12.70 -14.02 14.51
N LEU A 137 -11.89 -14.11 13.46
CA LEU A 137 -12.36 -14.45 12.11
C LEU A 137 -12.76 -15.94 12.04
N ALA A 138 -13.60 -16.28 11.08
CA ALA A 138 -14.03 -17.66 10.85
C ALA A 138 -12.86 -18.65 10.68
N GLU A 139 -11.72 -18.17 10.16
CA GLU A 139 -10.49 -18.95 10.03
C GLU A 139 -9.66 -19.04 11.33
N GLY A 140 -10.16 -18.50 12.45
CA GLY A 140 -9.53 -18.57 13.77
C GLY A 140 -8.55 -17.44 14.10
N GLU A 141 -8.24 -16.54 13.17
CA GLU A 141 -7.33 -15.41 13.43
C GLU A 141 -8.00 -14.35 14.32
N LYS A 142 -7.32 -13.95 15.37
CA LYS A 142 -7.77 -12.87 16.26
C LYS A 142 -7.38 -11.49 15.69
N LEU A 143 -8.39 -10.64 15.54
CA LEU A 143 -8.21 -9.25 15.12
C LEU A 143 -8.08 -8.34 16.34
N ALA A 144 -7.12 -7.42 16.26
CA ALA A 144 -7.05 -6.30 17.19
C ALA A 144 -8.26 -5.37 16.99
N PRO A 145 -8.66 -4.61 18.03
CA PRO A 145 -9.65 -3.56 17.93
C PRO A 145 -9.38 -2.61 16.76
N VAL A 146 -10.46 -2.20 16.08
CA VAL A 146 -10.42 -1.25 14.97
C VAL A 146 -11.18 0.00 15.34
N GLU A 147 -10.57 1.17 15.17
CA GLU A 147 -11.30 2.41 15.27
C GLU A 147 -12.26 2.50 14.09
N VAL A 148 -13.57 2.50 14.37
CA VAL A 148 -14.59 2.58 13.33
C VAL A 148 -15.65 3.60 13.69
N ARG A 149 -16.00 4.45 12.69
CA ARG A 149 -17.10 5.41 12.80
C ARG A 149 -17.90 5.47 11.52
N ILE A 150 -19.18 5.74 11.65
CA ILE A 150 -20.06 6.07 10.53
C ILE A 150 -19.80 7.52 10.17
N LEU A 151 -19.52 7.78 8.90
CA LEU A 151 -19.42 9.14 8.41
C LEU A 151 -20.83 9.69 8.11
N PRO A 152 -21.13 10.96 8.51
CA PRO A 152 -22.41 11.56 8.21
C PRO A 152 -22.57 11.81 6.70
N GLY A 153 -23.79 11.66 6.23
CA GLY A 153 -24.16 11.85 4.83
C GLY A 153 -24.44 10.53 4.14
N HIS A 154 -25.61 10.41 3.53
CA HIS A 154 -25.87 9.35 2.58
C HIS A 154 -25.03 9.64 1.35
N VAL A 155 -24.12 8.76 0.99
CA VAL A 155 -23.38 8.88 -0.27
C VAL A 155 -24.36 8.57 -1.39
N HIS A 156 -25.08 9.61 -1.83
CA HIS A 156 -26.07 9.49 -2.90
C HIS A 156 -25.44 9.38 -4.28
N ASP A 157 -24.15 9.71 -4.40
CA ASP A 157 -23.47 9.73 -5.69
C ASP A 157 -22.10 9.05 -5.62
N LEU A 158 -22.11 7.81 -6.06
CA LEU A 158 -20.88 7.06 -6.32
C LEU A 158 -20.44 7.18 -7.78
N SER A 159 -21.10 8.05 -8.57
CA SER A 159 -20.85 8.19 -10.01
C SER A 159 -19.43 8.62 -10.36
N GLY A 160 -18.73 9.28 -9.41
CA GLY A 160 -17.30 9.60 -9.57
C GLY A 160 -16.34 8.49 -9.14
N VAL A 161 -16.84 7.32 -8.67
CA VAL A 161 -16.05 6.41 -7.87
C VAL A 161 -15.89 5.02 -8.47
N SER A 162 -16.82 4.53 -9.21
CA SER A 162 -16.68 3.32 -10.02
C SER A 162 -17.93 3.12 -10.89
N ALA A 163 -17.72 2.93 -12.19
CA ALA A 163 -18.78 2.59 -13.16
C ALA A 163 -19.49 1.23 -12.89
N GLN A 164 -19.20 0.57 -11.77
CA GLN A 164 -19.70 -0.76 -11.42
C GLN A 164 -20.86 -0.74 -10.42
N HIS A 165 -21.24 0.43 -9.90
CA HIS A 165 -22.37 0.53 -8.96
C HIS A 165 -23.53 1.27 -9.61
N PRO A 166 -24.75 0.70 -9.58
CA PRO A 166 -25.91 1.37 -10.12
C PRO A 166 -26.14 2.73 -9.49
N ALA A 167 -26.51 3.72 -10.28
CA ALA A 167 -26.95 5.01 -9.77
C ALA A 167 -28.08 4.82 -8.75
N GLY A 168 -28.00 5.52 -7.59
CA GLY A 168 -29.00 5.44 -6.54
C GLY A 168 -28.81 4.34 -5.49
N GLN A 169 -27.72 3.56 -5.55
CA GLN A 169 -27.45 2.57 -4.51
C GLN A 169 -27.09 3.28 -3.19
N ARG A 170 -27.91 3.07 -2.17
CA ARG A 170 -27.72 3.59 -0.81
C ARG A 170 -26.78 2.67 -0.03
N GLY A 171 -26.06 3.23 0.93
CA GLY A 171 -25.19 2.46 1.80
C GLY A 171 -24.67 3.29 2.97
N THR A 172 -24.05 2.61 3.92
CA THR A 172 -23.38 3.23 5.06
C THR A 172 -21.90 3.42 4.74
N LEU A 173 -21.41 4.66 4.86
CA LEU A 173 -19.98 4.95 4.73
C LEU A 173 -19.30 4.85 6.10
N LEU A 174 -18.37 3.91 6.22
CA LEU A 174 -17.52 3.77 7.39
C LEU A 174 -16.15 4.40 7.14
N GLU A 175 -15.57 5.01 8.16
CA GLU A 175 -14.13 5.27 8.23
C GLU A 175 -13.52 4.34 9.27
N MET A 176 -12.47 3.63 8.88
CA MET A 176 -11.84 2.60 9.69
C MET A 176 -10.33 2.84 9.76
N THR A 177 -9.77 2.89 11.00
CA THR A 177 -8.32 2.97 11.21
C THR A 177 -7.79 1.62 11.70
N LEU A 178 -6.86 1.06 10.95
CA LEU A 178 -6.22 -0.22 11.25
C LEU A 178 -4.73 -0.02 11.54
N HIS A 179 -4.27 -0.60 12.63
CA HIS A 179 -2.85 -0.70 13.00
C HIS A 179 -2.26 -2.06 12.62
N GLN A 180 -3.10 -3.07 12.46
CA GLN A 180 -2.77 -4.41 12.01
C GLN A 180 -2.98 -4.54 10.50
N GLY A 181 -2.15 -5.31 9.82
CA GLY A 181 -2.20 -5.46 8.35
C GLY A 181 -2.33 -6.91 7.89
N LEU A 182 -3.34 -7.64 8.38
CA LEU A 182 -3.59 -9.00 7.92
C LEU A 182 -4.14 -9.03 6.49
N ASN A 183 -3.86 -10.13 5.80
CA ASN A 183 -4.35 -10.31 4.44
C ASN A 183 -5.88 -10.16 4.38
N ARG A 184 -6.36 -9.23 3.53
CA ARG A 184 -7.78 -8.94 3.28
C ARG A 184 -8.61 -8.72 4.55
N GLN A 185 -7.99 -8.17 5.61
CA GLN A 185 -8.58 -8.06 6.96
C GLN A 185 -9.99 -7.45 6.94
N ILE A 186 -10.17 -6.26 6.35
CA ILE A 186 -11.48 -5.59 6.28
C ILE A 186 -12.52 -6.44 5.54
N ARG A 187 -12.13 -7.07 4.42
CA ARG A 187 -13.04 -7.91 3.63
C ARG A 187 -13.48 -9.15 4.36
N ARG A 188 -12.57 -9.80 5.09
CA ARG A 188 -12.87 -10.98 5.91
C ARG A 188 -13.75 -10.61 7.10
N MET A 189 -13.41 -9.51 7.77
CA MET A 189 -14.20 -8.97 8.90
C MET A 189 -15.64 -8.65 8.48
N CYS A 190 -15.81 -7.92 7.38
CA CYS A 190 -17.15 -7.60 6.85
C CYS A 190 -17.92 -8.85 6.44
N ARG A 191 -17.26 -9.82 5.77
CA ARG A 191 -17.89 -11.11 5.42
C ARG A 191 -18.43 -11.82 6.65
N ASP A 192 -17.64 -11.93 7.72
CA ASP A 192 -18.02 -12.67 8.93
C ASP A 192 -19.11 -11.96 9.74
N LEU A 193 -19.24 -10.63 9.56
CA LEU A 193 -20.31 -9.82 10.11
C LEU A 193 -21.55 -9.72 9.18
N GLY A 194 -21.55 -10.42 8.05
CA GLY A 194 -22.65 -10.40 7.08
C GLY A 194 -22.79 -9.09 6.31
N LEU A 195 -21.71 -8.29 6.23
CA LEU A 195 -21.71 -6.99 5.57
C LEU A 195 -21.16 -7.10 4.14
N THR A 196 -21.85 -6.47 3.18
CA THR A 196 -21.41 -6.42 1.78
C THR A 196 -20.67 -5.12 1.49
N ILE A 197 -19.37 -5.23 1.16
CA ILE A 197 -18.56 -4.08 0.75
C ILE A 197 -18.85 -3.73 -0.70
N LEU A 198 -19.31 -2.51 -0.95
CA LEU A 198 -19.48 -1.93 -2.29
C LEU A 198 -18.19 -1.28 -2.76
N ARG A 199 -17.48 -0.58 -1.86
CA ARG A 199 -16.24 0.12 -2.16
C ARG A 199 -15.28 0.11 -0.98
N LEU A 200 -13.98 -0.02 -1.25
CA LEU A 200 -12.93 0.00 -0.23
C LEU A 200 -11.76 0.86 -0.71
N VAL A 201 -11.59 2.01 -0.08
CA VAL A 201 -10.58 3.02 -0.44
C VAL A 201 -9.63 3.26 0.73
N ARG A 202 -8.33 3.05 0.54
CA ARG A 202 -7.34 3.53 1.51
C ARG A 202 -7.10 5.02 1.31
N VAL A 203 -7.54 5.85 2.25
CA VAL A 203 -7.45 7.32 2.17
C VAL A 203 -6.24 7.89 2.89
N ALA A 204 -5.61 7.09 3.78
CA ALA A 204 -4.39 7.52 4.46
C ALA A 204 -3.50 6.34 4.86
N GLN A 205 -2.19 6.61 5.01
CA GLN A 205 -1.20 5.71 5.57
C GLN A 205 -0.15 6.53 6.32
N GLY A 206 -0.09 6.38 7.66
CA GLY A 206 0.68 7.26 8.52
C GLY A 206 0.30 8.73 8.29
N PRO A 207 1.28 9.62 8.03
CA PRO A 207 1.01 11.03 7.76
C PRO A 207 0.46 11.29 6.35
N LEU A 208 0.62 10.35 5.41
CA LEU A 208 0.20 10.54 4.02
C LEU A 208 -1.32 10.52 3.89
N ARG A 209 -1.84 11.39 3.05
CA ARG A 209 -3.27 11.53 2.74
C ARG A 209 -3.49 11.48 1.23
N LEU A 210 -4.54 10.79 0.81
CA LEU A 210 -4.93 10.69 -0.59
C LEU A 210 -5.35 12.05 -1.16
N GLY A 211 -6.02 12.86 -0.35
CA GLY A 211 -6.50 14.19 -0.75
C GLY A 211 -7.52 14.11 -1.88
N VAL A 212 -7.36 15.02 -2.85
CA VAL A 212 -8.26 15.18 -4.02
C VAL A 212 -7.81 14.42 -5.26
N MET A 213 -6.82 13.53 -5.12
CA MET A 213 -6.34 12.72 -6.24
C MET A 213 -7.45 11.89 -6.86
N ARG A 214 -7.38 11.69 -8.17
CA ARG A 214 -8.28 10.81 -8.93
C ARG A 214 -7.66 9.41 -9.12
N PRO A 215 -8.47 8.35 -9.28
CA PRO A 215 -7.94 7.03 -9.61
C PRO A 215 -7.01 7.04 -10.82
N GLY A 216 -5.82 6.46 -10.67
CA GLY A 216 -4.76 6.43 -11.68
C GLY A 216 -3.78 7.60 -11.60
N GLU A 217 -4.07 8.65 -10.87
CA GLU A 217 -3.12 9.77 -10.69
C GLU A 217 -1.96 9.37 -9.79
N ALA A 218 -0.76 9.84 -10.16
CA ALA A 218 0.44 9.76 -9.34
C ALA A 218 1.07 11.15 -9.20
N ARG A 219 1.59 11.45 -8.02
CA ARG A 219 2.37 12.66 -7.74
C ARG A 219 3.58 12.37 -6.87
N GLU A 220 4.57 13.21 -6.98
CA GLU A 220 5.69 13.20 -6.06
C GLU A 220 5.25 13.63 -4.65
N LEU A 221 5.87 13.07 -3.61
CA LEU A 221 5.73 13.56 -2.25
C LEU A 221 6.50 14.87 -2.10
N THR A 222 5.93 15.82 -1.40
CA THR A 222 6.64 17.01 -1.00
C THR A 222 7.76 16.68 0.01
N PRO A 223 8.83 17.47 0.11
CA PRO A 223 9.87 17.27 1.14
C PRO A 223 9.31 17.18 2.57
N ALA A 224 8.25 17.94 2.87
CA ALA A 224 7.57 17.89 4.16
C ALA A 224 6.85 16.56 4.40
N GLU A 225 6.18 16.00 3.38
CA GLU A 225 5.55 14.66 3.45
C GLU A 225 6.60 13.57 3.63
N VAL A 226 7.73 13.64 2.93
CA VAL A 226 8.85 12.68 3.09
C VAL A 226 9.41 12.74 4.50
N ALA A 227 9.68 13.94 5.02
CA ALA A 227 10.18 14.12 6.38
C ALA A 227 9.20 13.60 7.44
N ALA A 228 7.90 13.91 7.28
CA ALA A 228 6.85 13.41 8.16
C ALA A 228 6.74 11.88 8.12
N LEU A 229 6.84 11.28 6.93
CA LEU A 229 6.79 9.84 6.76
C LEU A 229 7.99 9.15 7.40
N LYS A 230 9.21 9.66 7.18
CA LYS A 230 10.43 9.15 7.81
C LYS A 230 10.35 9.22 9.33
N LYS A 231 9.94 10.36 9.88
CA LYS A 231 9.70 10.53 11.31
C LYS A 231 8.70 9.53 11.86
N ALA A 232 7.56 9.33 11.18
CA ALA A 232 6.54 8.34 11.56
C ALA A 232 7.04 6.90 11.47
N ALA A 233 8.03 6.64 10.59
CA ALA A 233 8.70 5.35 10.44
C ALA A 233 9.87 5.16 11.43
N GLY A 234 10.17 6.13 12.28
CA GLY A 234 11.27 6.09 13.26
C GLY A 234 12.66 6.22 12.62
N MET A 235 12.75 7.07 11.61
CA MET A 235 14.01 7.44 10.91
C MET A 235 14.39 8.88 11.22
#